data_d0b073009fd88c2013009dc4177453cc
#
_entry.id   d0b073009fd88c2013009dc4177453cc
#
_cell.length_a   1.000
_cell.length_b   1.000
_cell.length_c   1.000
_cell.angle_alpha   90.00
_cell.angle_beta   90.00
_cell.angle_gamma   90.00
#
_symmetry.space_group_name_H-M   'P 1'
#
loop_
_entity.id
_entity.type
_entity.pdbx_description
1 polymer ?
#
loop_
_entity_poly.entity_id
_entity_poly.type
_entity_poly.pdbx_seq_one_letter_code
_entity_poly.pdbx_strand_id
1 'polypeptide(L)'
;MLGFDALVGIPTAREFVELLGSRSAPIKAVLLDQSVAAGVGNWIADEVLYQAGVDPRRRASTLTEAELRRVRDRIRSVVATAVRYKSDSDRFPRRWLFHDRWGKSDMAMTSRSDRIRYATIGGRTTAWVPRVQR
;
A
#
# COMPACT_ATOMS: atom_id res chain seq x y z
N MET A 1 -17.33 13.37 -4.31
CA MET A 1 -17.24 12.93 -2.89
C MET A 1 -15.93 12.20 -2.67
N LEU A 2 -15.22 12.55 -1.62
CA LEU A 2 -14.03 11.79 -1.23
C LEU A 2 -14.42 10.47 -0.60
N GLY A 3 -13.56 9.46 -0.70
CA GLY A 3 -13.74 8.19 -0.04
C GLY A 3 -13.50 8.28 1.48
N PHE A 4 -13.26 7.14 2.12
CA PHE A 4 -12.94 7.14 3.55
C PHE A 4 -11.63 7.90 3.80
N ASP A 5 -11.50 8.48 4.98
CA ASP A 5 -10.27 9.12 5.42
C ASP A 5 -9.39 8.07 6.11
N ALA A 6 -8.20 7.84 5.57
CA ALA A 6 -7.28 6.81 6.08
C ALA A 6 -6.82 7.07 7.51
N LEU A 7 -6.91 8.33 7.97
CA LEU A 7 -6.51 8.70 9.32
C LEU A 7 -7.58 8.43 10.36
N VAL A 8 -8.83 8.82 10.07
CA VAL A 8 -9.90 8.83 11.09
C VAL A 8 -11.15 8.04 10.70
N GLY A 9 -11.28 7.64 9.47
CA GLY A 9 -12.53 7.08 8.95
C GLY A 9 -12.38 5.76 8.21
N ILE A 10 -11.37 4.96 8.50
CA ILE A 10 -11.20 3.68 7.80
C ILE A 10 -12.40 2.77 8.12
N PRO A 11 -13.05 2.21 7.08
CA PRO A 11 -14.23 1.37 7.29
C PRO A 11 -13.90 0.07 8.02
N THR A 12 -14.95 -0.60 8.49
CA THR A 12 -14.78 -1.95 9.02
C THR A 12 -14.21 -2.87 7.94
N ALA A 13 -13.67 -4.02 8.37
CA ALA A 13 -13.12 -4.99 7.43
C ALA A 13 -14.17 -5.41 6.39
N ARG A 14 -15.41 -5.64 6.81
CA ARG A 14 -16.50 -6.02 5.92
C ARG A 14 -16.82 -4.94 4.90
N GLU A 15 -16.95 -3.70 5.35
CA GLU A 15 -17.22 -2.56 4.49
C GLU A 15 -16.08 -2.34 3.48
N PHE A 16 -14.84 -2.50 3.95
CA PHE A 16 -13.65 -2.36 3.09
C PHE A 16 -13.66 -3.42 1.99
N VAL A 17 -13.95 -4.67 2.33
CA VAL A 17 -14.04 -5.77 1.35
C VAL A 17 -15.11 -5.47 0.30
N GLU A 18 -16.27 -4.99 0.73
CA GLU A 18 -17.34 -4.64 -0.19
C GLU A 18 -16.95 -3.48 -1.10
N LEU A 19 -16.30 -2.47 -0.55
CA LEU A 19 -15.91 -1.26 -1.29
C LEU A 19 -14.85 -1.56 -2.35
N LEU A 20 -13.82 -2.33 -2.00
CA LEU A 20 -12.69 -2.57 -2.90
C LEU A 20 -12.84 -3.83 -3.75
N GLY A 21 -13.52 -4.84 -3.24
CA GLY A 21 -13.61 -6.14 -3.89
C GLY A 21 -14.34 -6.16 -5.23
N SER A 22 -15.10 -5.13 -5.54
CA SER A 22 -15.80 -5.01 -6.83
C SER A 22 -15.00 -4.21 -7.88
N ARG A 23 -13.86 -3.64 -7.51
CA ARG A 23 -13.07 -2.78 -8.39
C ARG A 23 -12.20 -3.62 -9.33
N SER A 24 -12.22 -3.29 -10.62
CA SER A 24 -11.44 -4.02 -11.62
C SER A 24 -10.05 -3.44 -11.87
N ALA A 25 -9.77 -2.25 -11.38
CA ALA A 25 -8.45 -1.63 -11.52
C ALA A 25 -7.39 -2.35 -10.64
N PRO A 26 -6.10 -2.20 -10.97
CA PRO A 26 -5.03 -2.70 -10.10
C PRO A 26 -5.20 -2.16 -8.68
N ILE A 27 -4.93 -3.00 -7.69
CA ILE A 27 -5.12 -2.61 -6.28
C ILE A 27 -4.35 -1.33 -5.93
N LYS A 28 -3.15 -1.16 -6.45
CA LYS A 28 -2.39 0.08 -6.24
C LYS A 28 -3.16 1.29 -6.74
N ALA A 29 -3.73 1.22 -7.93
CA ALA A 29 -4.50 2.33 -8.50
C ALA A 29 -5.76 2.63 -7.69
N VAL A 30 -6.42 1.60 -7.18
CA VAL A 30 -7.61 1.77 -6.32
C VAL A 30 -7.23 2.50 -5.03
N LEU A 31 -6.11 2.14 -4.41
CA LEU A 31 -5.66 2.80 -3.18
C LEU A 31 -5.28 4.27 -3.41
N LEU A 32 -4.77 4.61 -4.59
CA LEU A 32 -4.42 6.00 -4.94
C LEU A 32 -5.63 6.86 -5.28
N ASP A 33 -6.76 6.24 -5.57
CA ASP A 33 -7.98 6.97 -5.94
C ASP A 33 -8.56 7.64 -4.69
N GLN A 34 -8.45 8.95 -4.63
CA GLN A 34 -8.93 9.74 -3.47
C GLN A 34 -10.44 9.67 -3.30
N SER A 35 -11.18 9.23 -4.31
CA SER A 35 -12.61 8.98 -4.17
C SER A 35 -12.90 7.66 -3.44
N VAL A 36 -11.89 6.81 -3.26
CA VAL A 36 -11.99 5.55 -2.51
C VAL A 36 -11.31 5.69 -1.16
N ALA A 37 -10.06 6.16 -1.14
CA ALA A 37 -9.22 6.20 0.07
C ALA A 37 -8.51 7.55 0.15
N ALA A 38 -9.14 8.52 0.78
CA ALA A 38 -8.53 9.83 0.98
C ALA A 38 -7.33 9.74 1.94
N GLY A 39 -6.23 10.36 1.56
CA GLY A 39 -5.03 10.40 2.40
C GLY A 39 -4.05 9.27 2.17
N VAL A 40 -4.33 8.31 1.29
CA VAL A 40 -3.37 7.27 0.93
C VAL A 40 -2.53 7.79 -0.23
N GLY A 41 -1.32 8.23 0.08
CA GLY A 41 -0.38 8.71 -0.94
C GLY A 41 0.45 7.57 -1.54
N ASN A 42 1.36 7.95 -2.43
CA ASN A 42 2.11 6.98 -3.23
C ASN A 42 2.96 6.02 -2.38
N TRP A 43 3.78 6.57 -1.48
CA TRP A 43 4.63 5.70 -0.67
C TRP A 43 3.82 4.88 0.34
N ILE A 44 2.72 5.43 0.83
CA ILE A 44 1.84 4.71 1.77
C ILE A 44 1.22 3.51 1.07
N ALA A 45 0.72 3.68 -0.15
CA ALA A 45 0.16 2.57 -0.91
C ALA A 45 1.19 1.46 -1.14
N ASP A 46 2.42 1.84 -1.53
CA ASP A 46 3.49 0.86 -1.73
C ASP A 46 3.84 0.12 -0.43
N GLU A 47 3.96 0.85 0.68
CA GLU A 47 4.27 0.26 1.99
C GLU A 47 3.18 -0.71 2.44
N VAL A 48 1.93 -0.30 2.31
CA VAL A 48 0.78 -1.12 2.67
C VAL A 48 0.76 -2.44 1.91
N LEU A 49 0.93 -2.37 0.59
CA LEU A 49 0.90 -3.57 -0.25
C LEU A 49 2.11 -4.47 0.00
N TYR A 50 3.27 -3.89 0.28
CA TYR A 50 4.44 -4.65 0.68
C TYR A 50 4.17 -5.42 1.98
N GLN A 51 3.67 -4.76 3.01
CA GLN A 51 3.40 -5.39 4.29
C GLN A 51 2.27 -6.42 4.22
N ALA A 52 1.29 -6.19 3.35
CA ALA A 52 0.19 -7.14 3.14
C ALA A 52 0.58 -8.33 2.26
N GLY A 53 1.74 -8.26 1.59
CA GLY A 53 2.20 -9.33 0.71
C GLY A 53 1.42 -9.42 -0.61
N VAL A 54 0.88 -8.31 -1.10
CA VAL A 54 0.02 -8.26 -2.29
C VAL A 54 0.74 -7.58 -3.45
N ASP A 55 0.76 -8.22 -4.60
CA ASP A 55 1.28 -7.66 -5.85
C ASP A 55 0.42 -6.44 -6.24
N PRO A 56 1.04 -5.26 -6.40
CA PRO A 56 0.31 -4.02 -6.69
C PRO A 56 -0.43 -4.02 -8.03
N ARG A 57 -0.05 -4.91 -8.94
CA ARG A 57 -0.64 -5.03 -10.28
C ARG A 57 -1.94 -5.82 -10.28
N ARG A 58 -2.22 -6.59 -9.24
CA ARG A 58 -3.42 -7.41 -9.18
C ARG A 58 -4.66 -6.54 -9.15
N ARG A 59 -5.68 -6.95 -9.90
CA ARG A 59 -6.97 -6.27 -9.87
C ARG A 59 -7.58 -6.47 -8.49
N ALA A 60 -8.14 -5.41 -7.92
CA ALA A 60 -8.74 -5.48 -6.58
C ALA A 60 -9.79 -6.59 -6.49
N SER A 61 -10.57 -6.77 -7.57
CA SER A 61 -11.61 -7.81 -7.63
C SER A 61 -11.08 -9.25 -7.55
N THR A 62 -9.78 -9.44 -7.78
CA THR A 62 -9.16 -10.78 -7.72
C THR A 62 -8.56 -11.08 -6.34
N LEU A 63 -8.49 -10.10 -5.45
CA LEU A 63 -8.01 -10.33 -4.10
C LEU A 63 -9.04 -11.12 -3.29
N THR A 64 -8.53 -12.05 -2.48
CA THR A 64 -9.40 -12.75 -1.53
C THR A 64 -9.84 -11.83 -0.41
N GLU A 65 -10.88 -12.21 0.30
CA GLU A 65 -11.32 -11.45 1.47
C GLU A 65 -10.19 -11.31 2.49
N ALA A 66 -9.43 -12.39 2.73
CA ALA A 66 -8.30 -12.36 3.66
C ALA A 66 -7.23 -11.36 3.21
N GLU A 67 -6.94 -11.31 1.91
CA GLU A 67 -5.97 -10.34 1.36
C GLU A 67 -6.46 -8.91 1.53
N LEU A 68 -7.73 -8.66 1.25
CA LEU A 68 -8.30 -7.31 1.42
C LEU A 68 -8.31 -6.89 2.89
N ARG A 69 -8.58 -7.82 3.81
CA ARG A 69 -8.52 -7.54 5.24
C ARG A 69 -7.10 -7.17 5.68
N ARG A 70 -6.07 -7.85 5.18
CA ARG A 70 -4.69 -7.50 5.47
C ARG A 70 -4.34 -6.11 4.93
N VAL A 71 -4.77 -5.79 3.72
CA VAL A 71 -4.56 -4.45 3.15
C VAL A 71 -5.18 -3.38 4.05
N ARG A 72 -6.42 -3.58 4.47
CA ARG A 72 -7.09 -2.67 5.40
C ARG A 72 -6.29 -2.46 6.69
N ASP A 73 -5.86 -3.56 7.30
CA ASP A 73 -5.15 -3.49 8.58
C ASP A 73 -3.79 -2.79 8.43
N ARG A 74 -3.14 -2.97 7.28
CA ARG A 74 -1.87 -2.29 7.02
C ARG A 74 -2.06 -0.80 6.74
N ILE A 75 -3.13 -0.40 6.05
CA ILE A 75 -3.45 1.03 5.91
C ILE A 75 -3.54 1.66 7.31
N ARG A 76 -4.30 1.03 8.18
CA ARG A 76 -4.49 1.53 9.53
C ARG A 76 -3.18 1.68 10.29
N SER A 77 -2.34 0.64 10.28
CA SER A 77 -1.09 0.64 11.04
C SER A 77 -0.03 1.56 10.45
N VAL A 78 0.09 1.61 9.12
CA VAL A 78 1.07 2.48 8.46
C VAL A 78 0.73 3.95 8.66
N VAL A 79 -0.53 4.32 8.47
CA VAL A 79 -0.97 5.70 8.67
C VAL A 79 -0.82 6.11 10.14
N ALA A 80 -1.18 5.23 11.06
CA ALA A 80 -1.03 5.51 12.49
C ALA A 80 0.44 5.75 12.87
N THR A 81 1.37 4.97 12.31
CA THR A 81 2.80 5.14 12.56
C THR A 81 3.31 6.46 11.98
N ALA A 82 2.89 6.80 10.75
CA ALA A 82 3.29 8.05 10.12
C ALA A 82 2.84 9.25 10.95
N VAL A 83 1.61 9.22 11.46
CA VAL A 83 1.06 10.28 12.31
C VAL A 83 1.78 10.34 13.65
N ARG A 84 2.01 9.18 14.28
CA ARG A 84 2.70 9.10 15.58
C ARG A 84 4.05 9.81 15.56
N TYR A 85 4.80 9.65 14.49
CA TYR A 85 6.13 10.26 14.35
C TYR A 85 6.08 11.59 13.59
N LYS A 86 4.90 12.15 13.33
CA LYS A 86 4.74 13.42 12.62
C LYS A 86 5.50 13.46 11.31
N SER A 87 5.50 12.32 10.61
CA SER A 87 6.25 12.12 9.36
C SER A 87 7.76 12.24 9.48
N ASP A 88 8.31 12.13 10.71
CA ASP A 88 9.75 11.99 10.89
C ASP A 88 10.14 10.57 10.46
N SER A 89 10.48 10.44 9.19
CA SER A 89 10.69 9.14 8.54
C SER A 89 11.88 8.36 9.11
N ASP A 90 12.84 9.03 9.73
CA ASP A 90 13.98 8.33 10.36
C ASP A 90 13.52 7.43 11.51
N ARG A 91 12.33 7.68 12.05
CA ARG A 91 11.77 6.91 13.15
C ARG A 91 10.89 5.75 12.69
N PHE A 92 10.60 5.63 11.39
CA PHE A 92 9.85 4.49 10.86
C PHE A 92 10.68 3.22 11.00
N PRO A 93 10.05 2.07 11.27
CA PRO A 93 10.78 0.81 11.41
C PRO A 93 11.70 0.53 10.23
N ARG A 94 12.92 0.09 10.51
CA ARG A 94 13.93 -0.16 9.46
C ARG A 94 13.49 -1.21 8.44
N ARG A 95 12.64 -2.15 8.82
CA ARG A 95 12.15 -3.20 7.94
C ARG A 95 11.17 -2.70 6.89
N TRP A 96 10.69 -1.46 7.01
CA TRP A 96 9.76 -0.90 6.04
C TRP A 96 10.41 -0.70 4.67
N LEU A 97 9.64 -1.01 3.64
CA LEU A 97 10.05 -0.74 2.25
C LEU A 97 10.36 0.74 2.05
N PHE A 98 9.71 1.61 2.82
CA PHE A 98 9.87 3.06 2.74
C PHE A 98 11.35 3.48 2.63
N HIS A 99 12.24 2.88 3.41
CA HIS A 99 13.64 3.31 3.45
C HIS A 99 14.42 2.95 2.19
N ASP A 100 13.97 1.98 1.42
CA ASP A 100 14.75 1.40 0.34
C ASP A 100 14.13 1.64 -1.05
N ARG A 101 12.94 2.25 -1.12
CA ARG A 101 12.20 2.40 -2.36
C ARG A 101 12.59 3.59 -3.22
N TRP A 102 13.36 4.46 -2.67
CA TRP A 102 13.70 5.72 -3.34
C TRP A 102 14.78 5.57 -4.39
N GLY A 103 15.17 5.91 -5.23
CA GLY A 103 16.29 5.75 -6.15
C GLY A 103 15.99 4.98 -7.43
N LYS A 104 14.90 4.25 -7.49
CA LYS A 104 14.45 3.57 -8.71
C LYS A 104 15.59 2.89 -9.48
N SER A 105 16.40 2.12 -8.78
CA SER A 105 17.56 1.43 -9.36
C SER A 105 17.25 -0.05 -9.58
N ASP A 106 17.79 -0.63 -10.66
CA ASP A 106 17.74 -2.08 -10.88
C ASP A 106 18.45 -2.87 -9.79
N MET A 107 19.30 -2.20 -9.02
CA MET A 107 20.07 -2.81 -7.93
C MET A 107 19.43 -2.60 -6.57
N ALA A 108 18.28 -1.92 -6.50
CA ALA A 108 17.63 -1.64 -5.22
C ALA A 108 17.23 -2.92 -4.50
N MET A 109 17.49 -2.98 -3.20
CA MET A 109 17.18 -4.12 -2.34
C MET A 109 16.61 -3.64 -1.02
N THR A 110 15.76 -4.49 -0.43
CA THR A 110 15.25 -4.25 0.92
C THR A 110 16.33 -4.52 1.96
N SER A 111 16.03 -4.22 3.22
CA SER A 111 16.91 -4.54 4.36
C SER A 111 17.15 -6.05 4.50
N ARG A 112 16.32 -6.89 3.89
CA ARG A 112 16.46 -8.35 3.86
C ARG A 112 17.15 -8.85 2.61
N SER A 113 17.71 -7.95 1.80
CA SER A 113 18.37 -8.25 0.53
C SER A 113 17.44 -8.85 -0.53
N ASP A 114 16.17 -8.54 -0.46
CA ASP A 114 15.21 -8.89 -1.51
C ASP A 114 15.19 -7.80 -2.58
N ARG A 115 15.17 -8.20 -3.83
CA ARG A 115 15.16 -7.27 -4.96
C ARG A 115 13.87 -6.47 -5.01
N ILE A 116 14.00 -5.15 -5.19
CA ILE A 116 12.88 -4.26 -5.42
C ILE A 116 12.70 -4.06 -6.92
N ARG A 117 11.47 -4.19 -7.40
CA ARG A 117 11.09 -3.89 -8.77
C ARG A 117 10.29 -2.61 -8.81
N TYR A 118 10.28 -1.98 -9.98
CA TYR A 118 9.54 -0.74 -10.20
C TYR A 118 8.63 -0.89 -11.42
N ALA A 119 7.45 -0.32 -11.33
CA ALA A 119 6.46 -0.30 -12.40
C ALA A 119 5.67 1.00 -12.32
N THR A 120 5.00 1.36 -13.41
CA THR A 120 4.07 2.49 -13.40
C THR A 120 2.65 1.94 -13.30
N ILE A 121 1.97 2.28 -12.21
CA ILE A 121 0.59 1.83 -11.95
C ILE A 121 -0.22 3.04 -11.48
N GLY A 122 -1.36 3.26 -12.10
CA GLY A 122 -2.19 4.42 -11.78
C GLY A 122 -1.48 5.74 -12.06
N GLY A 123 -0.58 5.77 -13.04
CA GLY A 123 0.20 6.95 -13.39
C GLY A 123 1.34 7.27 -12.43
N ARG A 124 1.64 6.41 -11.46
CA ARG A 124 2.66 6.67 -10.43
C ARG A 124 3.70 5.57 -10.39
N THR A 125 4.95 5.97 -10.10
CA THR A 125 6.02 5.01 -9.85
C THR A 125 5.67 4.15 -8.65
N THR A 126 5.74 2.84 -8.84
CA THR A 126 5.37 1.84 -7.84
C THR A 126 6.58 0.97 -7.56
N ALA A 127 6.96 0.87 -6.29
CA ALA A 127 8.01 -0.04 -5.83
C ALA A 127 7.36 -1.26 -5.20
N TRP A 128 7.87 -2.45 -5.52
CA TRP A 128 7.34 -3.68 -4.94
C TRP A 128 8.39 -4.78 -4.95
N VAL A 129 8.16 -5.82 -4.15
CA VAL A 129 9.12 -6.91 -3.95
C VAL A 129 8.46 -8.22 -4.40
N PRO A 130 8.75 -8.69 -5.63
CA PRO A 130 8.08 -9.88 -6.18
C PRO A 130 8.21 -11.13 -5.31
N ARG A 131 9.28 -11.25 -4.56
CA ARG A 131 9.50 -12.41 -3.70
C ARG A 131 8.42 -12.56 -2.63
N VAL A 132 7.91 -11.46 -2.09
CA VAL A 132 6.97 -11.47 -0.97
C VAL A 132 5.58 -10.93 -1.33
N GLN A 133 5.44 -10.26 -2.46
CA GLN A 133 4.16 -9.70 -2.90
C GLN A 133 3.62 -10.53 -4.06
N ARG A 134 2.52 -11.21 -3.81
CA ARG A 134 1.94 -12.17 -4.76
C ARG A 134 0.51 -11.85 -5.13
#